data_bd116cb4b0472a050f93c415e52b7e30
#
_entry.id   bd116cb4b0472a050f93c415e52b7e30
#
_cell.length_a   1.000
_cell.length_b   1.000
_cell.length_c   1.000
_cell.angle_alpha   90.00
_cell.angle_beta   90.00
_cell.angle_gamma   90.00
#
_symmetry.space_group_name_H-M   'P 1'
#
loop_
_entity.id
_entity.type
_entity.pdbx_description
1 polymer ?
#
loop_
_entity_poly.entity_id
_entity_poly.type
_entity_poly.pdbx_seq_one_letter_code
_entity_poly.pdbx_strand_id
1 'polypeptide(L)'
;MQTIVRVKGSSVPAATAGSIAKLLRAQGRVQVQAMGAAAVNQAMKAITVARKFMQSEGGDLTIKPHFETVVEDGAELTLTALEVTKE
;
A
#
# COMPACT_ATOMS: atom_id res chain seq x y z
N MET A 1 2.91 -6.01 -15.13
CA MET A 1 1.96 -4.94 -14.74
C MET A 1 1.95 -4.82 -13.22
N GLN A 2 2.02 -3.61 -12.72
CA GLN A 2 2.00 -3.38 -11.28
C GLN A 2 0.56 -3.21 -10.79
N THR A 3 0.20 -3.94 -9.73
CA THR A 3 -1.11 -3.77 -9.11
C THR A 3 -1.07 -2.62 -8.11
N ILE A 4 -2.10 -1.81 -8.14
CA ILE A 4 -2.24 -0.65 -7.26
C ILE A 4 -3.39 -0.90 -6.29
N VAL A 5 -3.12 -0.70 -5.00
CA VAL A 5 -4.13 -0.70 -3.95
C VAL A 5 -4.31 0.73 -3.47
N ARG A 6 -5.49 1.30 -3.66
CA ARG A 6 -5.78 2.65 -3.18
C ARG A 6 -6.40 2.60 -1.79
N VAL A 7 -5.83 3.34 -0.86
CA VAL A 7 -6.27 3.41 0.53
C VAL A 7 -6.90 4.76 0.81
N LYS A 8 -8.03 4.75 1.49
CA LYS A 8 -8.75 5.95 1.93
C LYS A 8 -8.62 6.11 3.43
N GLY A 9 -8.93 7.31 3.94
CA GLY A 9 -8.95 7.55 5.38
C GLY A 9 -9.92 6.66 6.13
N SER A 10 -10.96 6.17 5.46
CA SER A 10 -11.96 5.25 6.02
C SER A 10 -11.64 3.78 5.79
N SER A 11 -10.54 3.44 5.11
CA SER A 11 -10.16 2.04 4.86
C SER A 11 -9.89 1.31 6.17
N VAL A 12 -10.29 0.04 6.22
CA VAL A 12 -10.04 -0.81 7.39
C VAL A 12 -8.67 -1.47 7.25
N PRO A 13 -7.69 -1.16 8.12
CA PRO A 13 -6.32 -1.65 7.96
C PRO A 13 -6.20 -3.17 7.85
N ALA A 14 -6.97 -3.92 8.64
CA ALA A 14 -6.90 -5.39 8.62
C ALA A 14 -7.32 -5.97 7.27
N ALA A 15 -8.41 -5.45 6.69
CA ALA A 15 -8.88 -5.90 5.37
C ALA A 15 -7.90 -5.52 4.27
N THR A 16 -7.38 -4.29 4.32
CA THR A 16 -6.39 -3.80 3.37
C THR A 16 -5.09 -4.61 3.47
N ALA A 17 -4.66 -4.94 4.68
CA ALA A 17 -3.47 -5.78 4.91
C ALA A 17 -3.61 -7.16 4.27
N GLY A 18 -4.79 -7.75 4.34
CA GLY A 18 -5.07 -9.04 3.68
C GLY A 18 -4.89 -8.96 2.18
N SER A 19 -5.39 -7.89 1.56
CA SER A 19 -5.22 -7.65 0.12
C SER A 19 -3.76 -7.44 -0.25
N ILE A 20 -3.03 -6.64 0.52
CA ILE A 20 -1.60 -6.39 0.30
C ILE A 20 -0.80 -7.69 0.41
N ALA A 21 -1.02 -8.47 1.46
CA ALA A 21 -0.32 -9.73 1.67
C ALA A 21 -0.57 -10.72 0.53
N LYS A 22 -1.81 -10.83 0.06
CA LYS A 22 -2.17 -11.68 -1.07
C LYS A 22 -1.40 -11.29 -2.34
N LEU A 23 -1.32 -10.00 -2.63
CA LEU A 23 -0.59 -9.50 -3.81
C LEU A 23 0.92 -9.71 -3.67
N LEU A 24 1.47 -9.51 -2.48
CA LEU A 24 2.89 -9.77 -2.23
C LEU A 24 3.24 -11.24 -2.44
N ARG A 25 2.38 -12.16 -2.00
CA ARG A 25 2.59 -13.59 -2.24
C ARG A 25 2.53 -13.95 -3.72
N ALA A 26 1.60 -13.33 -4.45
CA ALA A 26 1.36 -13.63 -5.87
C ALA A 26 2.38 -12.97 -6.80
N GLN A 27 2.75 -11.72 -6.54
CA GLN A 27 3.53 -10.88 -7.46
C GLN A 27 4.87 -10.40 -6.91
N GLY A 28 5.08 -10.49 -5.60
CA GLY A 28 6.28 -10.02 -4.94
C GLY A 28 6.33 -8.51 -4.70
N ARG A 29 5.40 -7.75 -5.26
CA ARG A 29 5.34 -6.29 -5.09
C ARG A 29 3.93 -5.76 -5.31
N VAL A 30 3.66 -4.59 -4.72
CA VAL A 30 2.39 -3.87 -4.88
C VAL A 30 2.65 -2.39 -4.61
N GLN A 31 1.97 -1.50 -5.34
CA GLN A 31 1.99 -0.08 -5.01
C GLN A 31 0.76 0.24 -4.17
N VAL A 32 0.96 0.88 -3.03
CA VAL A 32 -0.13 1.35 -2.17
C VAL A 32 -0.20 2.86 -2.30
N GLN A 33 -1.34 3.38 -2.73
CA GLN A 33 -1.54 4.81 -2.95
C GLN A 33 -2.47 5.38 -1.89
N ALA A 34 -2.09 6.53 -1.33
CA ALA A 34 -2.88 7.21 -0.31
C ALA A 34 -2.79 8.72 -0.48
N MET A 35 -3.91 9.41 -0.37
CA MET A 35 -3.97 10.86 -0.46
C MET A 35 -4.41 11.43 0.88
N GLY A 36 -3.60 12.34 1.43
CA GLY A 36 -3.88 13.00 2.70
C GLY A 36 -3.45 12.20 3.92
N ALA A 37 -3.33 12.88 5.05
CA ALA A 37 -2.77 12.32 6.27
C ALA A 37 -3.54 11.09 6.80
N ALA A 38 -4.87 11.13 6.77
CA ALA A 38 -5.69 10.03 7.25
C ALA A 38 -5.49 8.77 6.42
N ALA A 39 -5.46 8.90 5.09
CA ALA A 39 -5.24 7.76 4.19
C ALA A 39 -3.84 7.19 4.34
N VAL A 40 -2.81 8.05 4.44
CA VAL A 40 -1.43 7.62 4.65
C VAL A 40 -1.28 6.85 5.96
N ASN A 41 -1.92 7.34 7.03
CA ASN A 41 -1.91 6.65 8.31
C ASN A 41 -2.54 5.25 8.22
N GLN A 42 -3.67 5.13 7.55
CA GLN A 42 -4.34 3.82 7.35
C GLN A 42 -3.49 2.90 6.47
N ALA A 43 -2.84 3.44 5.45
CA ALA A 43 -1.94 2.69 4.58
C ALA A 43 -0.75 2.12 5.37
N MET A 44 -0.13 2.93 6.21
CA MET A 44 1.00 2.49 7.03
C MET A 44 0.60 1.41 8.03
N LYS A 45 -0.57 1.54 8.64
CA LYS A 45 -1.10 0.50 9.53
C LYS A 45 -1.32 -0.81 8.78
N ALA A 46 -1.93 -0.75 7.60
CA ALA A 46 -2.19 -1.92 6.77
C ALA A 46 -0.88 -2.62 6.35
N ILE A 47 0.11 -1.84 5.91
CA ILE A 47 1.42 -2.39 5.52
C ILE A 47 2.12 -3.02 6.72
N THR A 48 2.02 -2.39 7.90
CA THR A 48 2.61 -2.94 9.13
C THR A 48 2.01 -4.30 9.48
N VAL A 49 0.70 -4.45 9.33
CA VAL A 49 0.03 -5.75 9.55
C VAL A 49 0.44 -6.76 8.48
N ALA A 50 0.51 -6.33 7.22
CA ALA A 50 0.98 -7.19 6.12
C ALA A 50 2.41 -7.68 6.37
N ARG A 51 3.27 -6.82 6.93
CA ARG A 51 4.63 -7.20 7.29
C ARG A 51 4.65 -8.35 8.30
N LYS A 52 3.77 -8.31 9.29
CA LYS A 52 3.65 -9.41 10.27
C LYS A 52 3.32 -10.73 9.58
N PHE A 53 2.43 -10.71 8.57
CA PHE A 53 2.12 -11.91 7.81
C PHE A 53 3.34 -12.42 7.05
N MET A 54 4.11 -11.52 6.41
CA MET A 54 5.33 -11.92 5.70
C MET A 54 6.36 -12.51 6.66
N GLN A 55 6.56 -11.90 7.82
CA GLN A 55 7.49 -12.40 8.84
C GLN A 55 7.10 -13.78 9.35
N SER A 56 5.81 -14.04 9.54
CA SER A 56 5.33 -15.35 9.97
C SER A 56 5.57 -16.44 8.92
N GLU A 57 5.76 -16.05 7.68
CA GLU A 57 6.06 -16.95 6.56
C GLU A 57 7.56 -17.03 6.24
N GLY A 58 8.40 -16.47 7.08
CA GLY A 58 9.85 -16.51 6.93
C GLY A 58 10.43 -15.41 6.04
N GLY A 59 9.63 -14.43 5.66
CA GLY A 59 10.06 -13.31 4.82
C GLY A 59 9.99 -11.97 5.52
N ASP A 60 10.05 -10.93 4.74
CA ASP A 60 9.88 -9.55 5.18
C ASP A 60 9.38 -8.72 3.99
N LEU A 61 9.26 -7.42 4.19
CA LEU A 61 8.96 -6.49 3.11
C LEU A 61 9.72 -5.18 3.31
N THR A 62 9.88 -4.44 2.22
CA THR A 62 10.43 -3.09 2.23
C THR A 62 9.46 -2.13 1.60
N ILE A 63 9.60 -0.84 1.93
CA ILE A 63 8.75 0.23 1.41
C ILE A 63 9.64 1.32 0.85
N LYS A 64 9.34 1.78 -0.37
CA LYS A 64 9.97 2.98 -0.94
C LYS A 64 8.86 3.98 -1.25
N PRO A 65 8.77 5.09 -0.52
CA PRO A 65 7.75 6.10 -0.78
C PRO A 65 8.18 7.09 -1.86
N HIS A 66 7.20 7.57 -2.63
CA HIS A 66 7.38 8.70 -3.55
C HIS A 66 6.05 9.39 -3.78
N PHE A 67 6.08 10.57 -4.39
CA PHE A 67 4.86 11.26 -4.79
C PHE A 67 4.46 10.84 -6.21
N GLU A 68 3.17 10.72 -6.42
CA GLU A 68 2.56 10.51 -7.73
C GLU A 68 1.57 11.63 -8.00
N THR A 69 1.56 12.15 -9.23
CA THR A 69 0.54 13.09 -9.68
C THR A 69 -0.45 12.33 -10.55
N VAL A 70 -1.72 12.44 -10.21
CA VAL A 70 -2.82 11.85 -11.00
C VAL A 70 -3.78 12.94 -11.40
N VAL A 71 -4.50 12.74 -12.50
CA VAL A 71 -5.53 13.67 -12.96
C VAL A 71 -6.88 13.00 -12.76
N GLU A 72 -7.73 13.62 -11.95
CA GLU A 72 -9.09 13.15 -11.69
C GLU A 72 -10.05 14.34 -11.88
N ASP A 73 -11.07 14.15 -12.70
CA ASP A 73 -12.09 15.19 -13.00
C ASP A 73 -11.47 16.52 -13.44
N GLY A 74 -10.40 16.44 -14.26
CA GLY A 74 -9.71 17.62 -14.79
C GLY A 74 -8.77 18.31 -13.80
N ALA A 75 -8.65 17.82 -12.59
CA ALA A 75 -7.76 18.39 -11.56
C ALA A 75 -6.53 17.51 -11.35
N GLU A 76 -5.38 18.13 -11.18
CA GLU A 76 -4.16 17.43 -10.77
C GLU A 76 -4.18 17.22 -9.26
N LEU A 77 -3.96 15.97 -8.85
CA LEU A 77 -3.90 15.59 -7.45
C LEU A 77 -2.57 14.90 -7.17
N THR A 78 -1.91 15.28 -6.08
CA THR A 78 -0.68 14.63 -5.64
C THR A 78 -1.01 13.68 -4.49
N LEU A 79 -0.57 12.44 -4.64
CA LEU A 79 -0.74 11.42 -3.61
C LEU A 79 0.60 10.82 -3.23
N THR A 80 0.63 10.11 -2.10
CA THR A 80 1.79 9.34 -1.68
C THR A 80 1.64 7.92 -2.22
N ALA A 81 2.65 7.47 -2.95
CA ALA A 81 2.74 6.11 -3.44
C ALA A 81 3.81 5.36 -2.65
N LEU A 82 3.44 4.21 -2.13
CA LEU A 82 4.32 3.37 -1.32
C LEU A 82 4.59 2.10 -2.12
N GLU A 83 5.81 1.97 -2.64
CA GLU A 83 6.23 0.76 -3.33
C GLU A 83 6.60 -0.29 -2.30
N VAL A 84 5.77 -1.31 -2.16
CA VAL A 84 5.96 -2.40 -1.20
C VAL A 84 6.52 -3.60 -1.95
N THR A 85 7.65 -4.10 -1.49
CA THR A 85 8.33 -5.24 -2.13
C THR A 85 8.58 -6.32 -1.09
N LYS A 86 8.21 -7.54 -1.44
CA LYS A 86 8.50 -8.72 -0.62
C LYS A 86 9.98 -9.07 -0.73
N GLU A 87 10.60 -9.28 0.40
CA GLU A 87 11.96 -9.80 0.47
C GLU A 87 12.00 -11.31 0.63
#